data_9993a7e33f6c4b2c0dfbf2dad27efd79
#
_entry.id   9993a7e33f6c4b2c0dfbf2dad27efd79
#
_cell.length_a   1.000
_cell.length_b   1.000
_cell.length_c   1.000
_cell.angle_alpha   90.00
_cell.angle_beta   90.00
_cell.angle_gamma   90.00
#
_symmetry.space_group_name_H-M   'P 1'
#
loop_
_entity.id
_entity.type
_entity.pdbx_description
1 polymer ?
#
loop_
_entity_poly.entity_id
_entity_poly.type
_entity_poly.pdbx_seq_one_letter_code
_entity_poly.pdbx_strand_id
1 'polypeptide(L)'
;MATYTIRPIDSGHFKEIAKPVLVYMHGFGEVIRSPILMWAIEGGNERIIVDTGPGNPQRALEYHREIDQSERQRPDKALEYLGWDPNDVDLVIMTHLHWDHCGNNHIFKRAEFVLQEEEMRYAICPLSLIHI
;
A
#
# COMPACT_ATOMS: atom_id res chain seq x y z
N MET A 1 -18.01 19.54 -14.03
CA MET A 1 -16.79 18.76 -13.82
C MET A 1 -16.93 18.05 -12.47
N ALA A 2 -16.61 16.77 -12.40
CA ALA A 2 -16.56 16.09 -11.12
C ALA A 2 -15.35 16.60 -10.31
N THR A 3 -15.55 16.87 -9.03
CA THR A 3 -14.46 17.23 -8.11
C THR A 3 -14.11 15.97 -7.33
N TYR A 4 -12.85 15.59 -7.32
CA TYR A 4 -12.38 14.44 -6.55
C TYR A 4 -11.71 14.89 -5.26
N THR A 5 -11.97 14.16 -4.20
CA THR A 5 -11.27 14.30 -2.91
C THR A 5 -10.34 13.11 -2.74
N ILE A 6 -9.07 13.38 -2.45
CA ILE A 6 -8.05 12.36 -2.18
C ILE A 6 -7.73 12.42 -0.69
N ARG A 7 -7.91 11.28 0.00
CA ARG A 7 -7.64 11.14 1.44
C ARG A 7 -6.49 10.17 1.66
N PRO A 8 -5.39 10.58 2.30
CA PRO A 8 -4.36 9.65 2.74
C PRO A 8 -4.90 8.78 3.87
N ILE A 9 -4.56 7.50 3.83
CA ILE A 9 -4.84 6.52 4.87
C ILE A 9 -3.50 6.00 5.37
N ASP A 10 -3.21 6.25 6.64
CA ASP A 10 -2.03 5.68 7.30
C ASP A 10 -2.31 4.20 7.60
N SER A 11 -1.63 3.31 6.90
CA SER A 11 -1.77 1.86 7.02
C SER A 11 -0.64 1.19 7.80
N GLY A 12 0.20 1.97 8.48
CA GLY A 12 1.30 1.50 9.30
C GLY A 12 2.61 2.22 9.00
N HIS A 13 3.67 1.78 9.64
CA HIS A 13 5.00 2.39 9.50
C HIS A 13 6.07 1.32 9.48
N PHE A 14 7.08 1.49 8.66
CA PHE A 14 8.37 0.85 8.91
C PHE A 14 8.94 1.42 10.20
N LYS A 15 9.32 0.56 11.15
CA LYS A 15 9.96 1.01 12.40
C LYS A 15 11.30 1.65 12.10
N GLU A 16 12.08 0.98 11.28
CA GLU A 16 13.40 1.40 10.87
C GLU A 16 13.64 1.04 9.40
N ILE A 17 13.98 2.04 8.61
CA ILE A 17 14.40 1.86 7.24
C ILE A 17 15.61 2.75 6.95
N ALA A 18 16.64 2.21 6.32
CA ALA A 18 17.80 2.98 5.92
C ALA A 18 17.39 4.09 4.94
N LYS A 19 17.70 5.33 5.28
CA LYS A 19 17.30 6.50 4.49
C LYS A 19 17.70 6.44 3.01
N PRO A 20 18.88 5.90 2.63
CA PRO A 20 19.26 5.76 1.23
C PRO A 20 18.35 4.84 0.41
N VAL A 21 17.53 3.99 1.06
CA VAL A 21 16.52 3.17 0.37
C VAL A 21 15.36 4.00 -0.13
N LEU A 22 15.02 5.07 0.60
CA LEU A 22 13.91 5.97 0.26
C LEU A 22 14.37 7.22 -0.51
N VAL A 23 15.58 7.68 -0.21
CA VAL A 23 16.15 8.88 -0.84
C VAL A 23 17.49 8.51 -1.45
N TYR A 24 17.47 8.29 -2.78
CA TYR A 24 18.63 7.80 -3.50
C TYR A 24 19.92 8.56 -3.17
N MET A 25 20.96 7.82 -2.79
CA MET A 25 22.31 8.32 -2.50
C MET A 25 22.38 9.41 -1.40
N HIS A 26 21.38 9.49 -0.51
CA HIS A 26 21.36 10.50 0.55
C HIS A 26 21.15 9.88 1.93
N GLY A 27 21.83 10.44 2.96
CA GLY A 27 21.67 10.02 4.36
C GLY A 27 22.25 8.64 4.66
N PHE A 28 23.42 8.30 4.12
CA PHE A 28 24.10 7.05 4.45
C PHE A 28 24.36 6.96 5.96
N GLY A 29 24.01 5.80 6.55
CA GLY A 29 24.11 5.57 7.99
C GLY A 29 22.93 6.10 8.80
N GLU A 30 22.02 6.86 8.19
CA GLU A 30 20.78 7.28 8.83
C GLU A 30 19.70 6.22 8.69
N VAL A 31 18.96 6.01 9.78
CA VAL A 31 17.77 5.17 9.83
C VAL A 31 16.58 6.04 10.21
N ILE A 32 15.47 5.87 9.55
CA ILE A 32 14.26 6.66 9.76
C ILE A 32 13.02 5.77 9.88
N ARG A 33 12.01 6.25 10.57
CA ARG A 33 10.66 5.72 10.53
C ARG A 33 9.95 6.25 9.29
N SER A 34 9.27 5.40 8.54
CA SER A 34 8.56 5.80 7.32
C SER A 34 7.12 5.30 7.31
N PRO A 35 6.13 6.15 7.01
CA PRO A 35 4.75 5.72 6.89
C PRO A 35 4.55 4.83 5.65
N ILE A 36 3.59 3.91 5.75
CA ILE A 36 3.06 3.15 4.64
C ILE A 36 1.65 3.69 4.39
N LEU A 37 1.42 4.24 3.22
CA LEU A 37 0.20 4.96 2.89
C LEU A 37 -0.62 4.22 1.84
N MET A 38 -1.93 4.28 2.01
CA MET A 38 -2.94 4.03 1.00
C MET A 38 -3.66 5.35 0.71
N TRP A 39 -4.45 5.39 -0.34
CA TRP A 39 -5.24 6.57 -0.66
C TRP A 39 -6.66 6.19 -1.03
N ALA A 40 -7.64 6.90 -0.46
CA ALA A 40 -9.03 6.82 -0.87
C ALA A 40 -9.37 8.01 -1.75
N ILE A 41 -10.00 7.76 -2.89
CA ILE A 41 -10.44 8.78 -3.83
C ILE A 41 -11.95 8.67 -3.97
N GLU A 42 -12.64 9.78 -3.70
CA GLU A 42 -14.09 9.90 -3.82
C GLU A 42 -14.46 11.17 -4.61
N GLY A 43 -15.63 11.22 -5.19
CA GLY A 43 -16.14 12.43 -5.89
C GLY A 43 -16.77 12.16 -7.24
N GLY A 44 -16.74 10.94 -7.72
CA GLY A 44 -17.51 10.44 -8.84
C GLY A 44 -18.60 9.47 -8.38
N ASN A 45 -18.97 8.54 -9.23
CA ASN A 45 -19.87 7.44 -8.88
C ASN A 45 -19.13 6.24 -8.32
N GLU A 46 -17.80 6.28 -8.29
CA GLU A 46 -16.92 5.18 -7.91
C GLU A 46 -16.13 5.51 -6.65
N ARG A 47 -15.91 4.50 -5.83
CA ARG A 47 -14.97 4.52 -4.71
C ARG A 47 -13.68 3.85 -5.14
N ILE A 48 -12.61 4.61 -5.11
CA ILE A 48 -11.31 4.18 -5.63
C ILE A 48 -10.30 4.13 -4.48
N ILE A 49 -9.52 3.06 -4.45
CA ILE A 49 -8.38 2.91 -3.52
C ILE A 49 -7.10 2.85 -4.35
N VAL A 50 -6.06 3.52 -3.87
CA VAL A 50 -4.71 3.39 -4.41
C VAL A 50 -3.86 2.67 -3.40
N ASP A 51 -3.31 1.53 -3.77
CA ASP A 51 -2.63 0.53 -2.95
C ASP A 51 -3.51 -0.06 -1.83
N THR A 52 -3.09 -1.16 -1.25
CA THR A 52 -3.87 -1.88 -0.24
C THR A 52 -3.12 -2.05 1.09
N GLY A 53 -1.98 -1.37 1.23
CA GLY A 53 -1.17 -1.39 2.42
C GLY A 53 -0.47 -2.72 2.69
N PRO A 54 0.27 -2.80 3.80
CA PRO A 54 0.99 -4.00 4.19
C PRO A 54 0.01 -5.08 4.63
N GLY A 55 0.34 -6.31 4.35
CA GLY A 55 -0.38 -7.46 4.87
C GLY A 55 -0.13 -7.67 6.37
N ASN A 56 -0.17 -8.92 6.80
CA ASN A 56 0.10 -9.27 8.19
C ASN A 56 1.52 -8.81 8.61
N PRO A 57 1.68 -8.04 9.72
CA PRO A 57 2.98 -7.63 10.24
C PRO A 57 3.98 -8.77 10.46
N GLN A 58 3.50 -9.97 10.80
CA GLN A 58 4.37 -11.14 10.95
C GLN A 58 5.04 -11.54 9.63
N ARG A 59 4.36 -11.37 8.50
CA ARG A 59 4.97 -11.63 7.19
C ARG A 59 6.01 -10.59 6.79
N ALA A 60 5.94 -9.39 7.32
CA ALA A 60 6.95 -8.36 7.08
C ALA A 60 8.34 -8.81 7.54
N LEU A 61 8.40 -9.62 8.60
CA LEU A 61 9.66 -10.18 9.11
C LEU A 61 10.32 -11.14 8.11
N GLU A 62 9.55 -11.83 7.27
CA GLU A 62 10.07 -12.69 6.21
C GLU A 62 10.88 -11.89 5.17
N TYR A 63 10.56 -10.60 5.04
CA TYR A 63 11.28 -9.65 4.18
C TYR A 63 12.32 -8.82 4.94
N HIS A 64 12.68 -9.26 6.17
CA HIS A 64 13.61 -8.54 7.04
C HIS A 64 13.19 -7.09 7.31
N ARG A 65 11.88 -6.85 7.43
CA ARG A 65 11.30 -5.55 7.76
C ARG A 65 10.40 -5.67 8.99
N GLU A 66 10.53 -4.72 9.89
CA GLU A 66 9.60 -4.58 10.99
C GLU A 66 8.65 -3.43 10.70
N ILE A 67 7.36 -3.71 10.80
CA ILE A 67 6.33 -2.68 10.72
C ILE A 67 5.61 -2.54 12.06
N ASP A 68 5.19 -1.32 12.33
CA ASP A 68 4.32 -0.94 13.43
C ASP A 68 2.95 -0.60 12.84
N GLN A 69 1.94 -1.42 13.15
CA GLN A 69 0.59 -1.28 12.64
C GLN A 69 -0.40 -1.52 13.78
N SER A 70 -1.08 -0.48 14.19
CA SER A 70 -2.21 -0.59 15.13
C SER A 70 -3.42 -1.22 14.44
N GLU A 71 -4.39 -1.67 15.23
CA GLU A 71 -5.65 -2.19 14.69
C GLU A 71 -6.36 -1.18 13.78
N ARG A 72 -6.32 0.11 14.13
CA ARG A 72 -6.93 1.18 13.34
C ARG A 72 -6.27 1.42 11.99
N GLN A 73 -5.01 1.05 11.86
CA GLN A 73 -4.22 1.19 10.63
C GLN A 73 -4.37 -0.02 9.70
N ARG A 74 -5.01 -1.10 10.17
CA ARG A 74 -5.35 -2.20 9.27
C ARG A 74 -6.29 -1.67 8.18
N PRO A 75 -6.06 -2.01 6.90
CA PRO A 75 -6.82 -1.45 5.79
C PRO A 75 -8.34 -1.60 5.91
N ASP A 76 -8.82 -2.77 6.39
CA ASP A 76 -10.24 -3.00 6.66
C ASP A 76 -10.79 -2.02 7.71
N LYS A 77 -10.05 -1.81 8.81
CA LYS A 77 -10.44 -0.90 9.88
C LYS A 77 -10.30 0.57 9.49
N ALA A 78 -9.25 0.91 8.77
CA ALA A 78 -9.05 2.26 8.28
C ALA A 78 -10.17 2.70 7.32
N LEU A 79 -10.67 1.79 6.48
CA LEU A 79 -11.82 2.06 5.61
C LEU A 79 -13.12 2.24 6.41
N GLU A 80 -13.34 1.48 7.49
CA GLU A 80 -14.50 1.66 8.38
C GLU A 80 -14.58 3.09 8.94
N TYR A 81 -13.44 3.74 9.23
CA TYR A 81 -13.41 5.14 9.67
C TYR A 81 -13.83 6.14 8.58
N LEU A 82 -13.69 5.77 7.32
CA LEU A 82 -14.20 6.54 6.19
C LEU A 82 -15.68 6.24 5.90
N GLY A 83 -16.28 5.28 6.62
CA GLY A 83 -17.62 4.78 6.35
C GLY A 83 -17.68 3.90 5.09
N TRP A 84 -16.58 3.26 4.72
CA TRP A 84 -16.48 2.39 3.57
C TRP A 84 -16.35 0.92 4.00
N ASP A 85 -17.10 0.04 3.35
CA ASP A 85 -16.83 -1.40 3.36
C ASP A 85 -15.86 -1.71 2.21
N PRO A 86 -14.85 -2.59 2.38
CA PRO A 86 -13.99 -3.02 1.28
C PRO A 86 -14.75 -3.57 0.06
N ASN A 87 -15.95 -4.16 0.27
CA ASN A 87 -16.80 -4.64 -0.83
C ASN A 87 -17.54 -3.51 -1.58
N ASP A 88 -17.53 -2.29 -1.06
CA ASP A 88 -18.09 -1.11 -1.72
C ASP A 88 -17.05 -0.36 -2.57
N VAL A 89 -15.82 -0.83 -2.58
CA VAL A 89 -14.76 -0.29 -3.45
C VAL A 89 -14.94 -0.86 -4.85
N ASP A 90 -15.00 0.03 -5.82
CA ASP A 90 -15.22 -0.31 -7.22
C ASP A 90 -13.89 -0.57 -7.94
N LEU A 91 -12.85 0.20 -7.60
CA LEU A 91 -11.57 0.17 -8.28
C LEU A 91 -10.40 0.23 -7.28
N VAL A 92 -9.41 -0.64 -7.49
CA VAL A 92 -8.12 -0.60 -6.81
C VAL A 92 -7.03 -0.32 -7.84
N ILE A 93 -6.33 0.79 -7.69
CA ILE A 93 -5.17 1.15 -8.50
C ILE A 93 -3.92 0.74 -7.75
N MET A 94 -3.14 -0.17 -8.31
CA MET A 94 -1.86 -0.59 -7.75
C MET A 94 -0.74 0.27 -8.32
N THR A 95 0.00 0.96 -7.43
CA THR A 95 1.21 1.68 -7.86
C THR A 95 2.29 0.68 -8.26
N HIS A 96 2.45 -0.37 -7.47
CA HIS A 96 3.36 -1.50 -7.72
C HIS A 96 3.03 -2.69 -6.82
N LEU A 97 3.72 -3.82 -6.98
CA LEU A 97 3.40 -5.08 -6.30
C LEU A 97 4.34 -5.43 -5.13
N HIS A 98 5.00 -4.47 -4.51
CA HIS A 98 5.67 -4.75 -3.25
C HIS A 98 4.67 -5.10 -2.15
N TRP A 99 5.07 -5.96 -1.23
CA TRP A 99 4.21 -6.53 -0.19
C TRP A 99 3.56 -5.49 0.74
N ASP A 100 4.19 -4.34 0.92
CA ASP A 100 3.70 -3.21 1.72
C ASP A 100 2.66 -2.35 0.98
N HIS A 101 2.46 -2.61 -0.31
CA HIS A 101 1.45 -1.96 -1.15
C HIS A 101 0.32 -2.89 -1.57
N CYS A 102 0.56 -4.19 -1.74
CA CYS A 102 -0.42 -5.15 -2.25
C CYS A 102 -0.89 -6.20 -1.23
N GLY A 103 -0.54 -6.03 0.05
CA GLY A 103 -0.71 -7.06 1.09
C GLY A 103 -2.14 -7.42 1.42
N ASN A 104 -3.11 -6.55 1.12
CA ASN A 104 -4.53 -6.76 1.44
C ASN A 104 -5.44 -6.78 0.21
N ASN A 105 -4.93 -7.06 -0.98
CA ASN A 105 -5.76 -7.17 -2.19
C ASN A 105 -6.97 -8.09 -2.00
N HIS A 106 -6.82 -9.13 -1.20
CA HIS A 106 -7.85 -10.15 -0.96
C HIS A 106 -9.11 -9.65 -0.24
N ILE A 107 -9.08 -8.46 0.42
CA ILE A 107 -10.28 -7.92 1.07
C ILE A 107 -11.21 -7.20 0.09
N PHE A 108 -10.71 -6.74 -1.04
CA PHE A 108 -11.44 -5.99 -2.08
C PHE A 108 -12.04 -6.95 -3.12
N LYS A 109 -12.99 -7.78 -2.70
CA LYS A 109 -13.48 -8.93 -3.50
C LYS A 109 -14.29 -8.53 -4.74
N ARG A 110 -14.83 -7.30 -4.76
CA ARG A 110 -15.69 -6.81 -5.83
C ARG A 110 -15.01 -5.77 -6.71
N ALA A 111 -13.87 -5.26 -6.27
CA ALA A 111 -13.15 -4.22 -7.00
C ALA A 111 -12.50 -4.76 -8.27
N GLU A 112 -12.49 -3.95 -9.30
CA GLU A 112 -11.59 -4.11 -10.43
C GLU A 112 -10.18 -3.67 -10.02
N PHE A 113 -9.14 -4.37 -10.49
CA PHE A 113 -7.74 -4.02 -10.21
C PHE A 113 -7.05 -3.50 -11.46
N VAL A 114 -6.42 -2.34 -11.34
CA VAL A 114 -5.61 -1.73 -12.39
C VAL A 114 -4.16 -1.66 -11.96
N LEU A 115 -3.29 -2.12 -12.84
CA LEU A 115 -1.85 -2.19 -12.64
C LEU A 115 -1.14 -1.94 -13.96
N GLN A 116 0.04 -1.33 -13.90
CA GLN A 116 0.91 -1.19 -15.08
C GLN A 116 1.39 -2.57 -15.57
N GLU A 117 1.33 -2.77 -16.89
CA GLU A 117 1.72 -4.05 -17.50
C GLU A 117 3.18 -4.41 -17.19
N GLU A 118 4.05 -3.43 -17.20
CA GLU A 118 5.48 -3.58 -16.88
C GLU A 118 5.69 -4.10 -15.47
N GLU A 119 4.90 -3.61 -14.50
CA GLU A 119 4.98 -4.05 -13.12
C GLU A 119 4.54 -5.52 -12.97
N MET A 120 3.48 -5.92 -13.68
CA MET A 120 3.06 -7.32 -13.72
C MET A 120 4.15 -8.21 -14.32
N ARG A 121 4.74 -7.79 -15.43
CA ARG A 121 5.84 -8.53 -16.06
C ARG A 121 7.03 -8.69 -15.14
N TYR A 122 7.37 -7.61 -14.42
CA TYR A 122 8.46 -7.60 -13.46
C TYR A 122 8.19 -8.53 -12.27
N ALA A 123 6.98 -8.54 -11.74
CA ALA A 123 6.58 -9.41 -10.63
C ALA A 123 6.63 -10.90 -11.00
N ILE A 124 6.33 -11.25 -12.26
CA ILE A 124 6.37 -12.64 -12.76
C ILE A 124 7.81 -13.07 -13.09
N CYS A 125 8.62 -12.18 -13.63
CA CYS A 125 9.99 -12.45 -14.07
C CYS A 125 10.93 -11.29 -13.68
N PRO A 126 11.27 -11.16 -12.39
CA PRO A 126 12.06 -10.04 -11.92
C PRO A 126 13.49 -10.08 -12.47
N LEU A 127 13.98 -8.92 -12.91
CA LEU A 127 15.35 -8.75 -13.40
C LEU A 127 16.40 -8.76 -12.27
N SER A 128 15.96 -8.59 -11.02
CA SER A 128 16.84 -8.54 -9.86
C SER A 128 16.23 -9.28 -8.68
N LEU A 129 17.04 -10.07 -7.98
CA LEU A 129 16.64 -10.79 -6.78
C LEU A 129 16.38 -9.86 -5.56
N ILE A 130 16.77 -8.60 -5.64
CA ILE A 130 16.57 -7.63 -4.54
C ILE A 130 15.08 -7.39 -4.27
N HIS A 131 14.23 -7.64 -5.24
CA HIS A 131 12.79 -7.39 -5.19
C HIS A 131 11.93 -8.64 -4.95
N ILE A 132 12.56 -9.77 -4.72
CA ILE A 132 11.86 -11.01 -4.39
C ILE A 132 11.67 -11.15 -2.88
#